data_737fa74e7f40d32eb4b45460afa66d3f
#
_entry.id   737fa74e7f40d32eb4b45460afa66d3f
#
_cell.length_a   1.000
_cell.length_b   1.000
_cell.length_c   1.000
_cell.angle_alpha   90.00
_cell.angle_beta   90.00
_cell.angle_gamma   90.00
#
_symmetry.space_group_name_H-M   'P 1'
#
loop_
_entity.id
_entity.type
_entity.pdbx_description
1 polymer ?
#
loop_
_entity_poly.entity_id
_entity_poly.type
_entity_poly.pdbx_seq_one_letter_code
_entity_poly.pdbx_strand_id
1 'polypeptide(L)'
;MRWRRLATRPSRRVLRRADAAVPGPTTPEVAMSPSKLGWDTAMSASTLVQLGVCAATMVAEPVLGSIDTFWVAALGTTELSALGPNTTLYGCVIAVIVAYGFGTAATRKIAVALELDEAHRKSGTLKPGEKTTAGGTLIAVTVTTVAFGLACGLLIALFPNLIVNAIGSPESVVVPAAQYMQLRAMGVPAVGMVVALSGGFQAARDAKTPFIAVMLSGVVNLVLDPLLMFTFGLGMSGAALATVTAQYSSAILMTYQAFFGKKRAMFFGSETESVTACVEGETCDEVDLTEEPEEPVKFVEPARYDFNKKVAMEYTQETGSYMGRVANVVVVWALTGSLAMRLGVFEGAAHVLLFQLLSIMSISAGALTTVCNALCARLFVSVGDEAASAAGKALTILGGVVFSAISALFWVFRKELLFAYTPDPVVVSTALDPYFLLIASVATYWYKTLEGGLIGRGDANAVNFIFYIGGAAALVSLWYFNQSAAGITLMRIWWAVVWYYSALAVGCTFRWWQLGRLRRKMPPTVS
;
A
#
# COMPACT_ATOMS: atom_id res chain seq x y z
N MET A 1 8.70 -33.07 18.95
CA MET A 1 9.38 -32.07 19.82
C MET A 1 10.15 -30.96 19.07
N ARG A 2 10.15 -30.89 17.73
CA ARG A 2 10.85 -29.85 16.94
C ARG A 2 10.00 -28.64 16.54
N TRP A 3 8.71 -28.65 16.74
CA TRP A 3 7.76 -27.59 16.36
C TRP A 3 7.72 -26.37 17.29
N ARG A 4 8.36 -26.42 18.48
CA ARG A 4 8.42 -25.29 19.41
C ARG A 4 9.43 -24.20 19.05
N ARG A 5 10.29 -24.38 18.04
CA ARG A 5 11.36 -23.42 17.68
C ARG A 5 11.01 -22.49 16.53
N LEU A 6 9.90 -22.67 15.82
CA LEU A 6 9.49 -21.79 14.71
C LEU A 6 8.59 -20.63 15.14
N ALA A 7 8.11 -20.62 16.40
CA ALA A 7 7.58 -19.41 17.00
C ALA A 7 8.75 -18.50 17.42
N THR A 8 9.44 -17.92 16.44
CA THR A 8 10.51 -16.97 16.70
C THR A 8 9.92 -15.78 17.45
N ARG A 9 10.34 -15.63 18.72
CA ARG A 9 10.20 -14.39 19.47
C ARG A 9 10.64 -13.24 18.58
N PRO A 10 9.93 -12.09 18.54
CA PRO A 10 10.48 -10.88 17.93
C PRO A 10 11.92 -10.77 18.43
N SER A 11 12.87 -10.58 17.50
CA SER A 11 14.28 -10.75 17.84
C SER A 11 14.57 -9.91 19.09
N ARG A 12 15.20 -10.48 20.11
CA ARG A 12 15.54 -9.78 21.36
C ARG A 12 16.31 -8.48 21.11
N ARG A 13 16.88 -8.29 19.92
CA ARG A 13 17.51 -7.05 19.47
C ARG A 13 16.53 -5.90 19.20
N VAL A 14 15.32 -6.18 18.71
CA VAL A 14 14.29 -5.15 18.49
C VAL A 14 13.69 -4.73 19.84
N LEU A 15 13.44 -5.68 20.73
CA LEU A 15 12.97 -5.39 22.10
C LEU A 15 14.04 -4.66 22.91
N ARG A 16 15.35 -5.06 22.86
CA ARG A 16 16.42 -4.36 23.58
C ARG A 16 16.73 -2.96 23.06
N ARG A 17 16.40 -2.62 21.80
CA ARG A 17 16.52 -1.23 21.33
C ARG A 17 15.36 -0.34 21.76
N ALA A 18 14.18 -0.91 21.98
CA ALA A 18 13.06 -0.18 22.56
C ALA A 18 13.25 0.09 24.07
N ASP A 19 13.91 -0.83 24.77
CA ASP A 19 14.19 -0.69 26.21
C ASP A 19 15.37 0.25 26.56
N ALA A 20 16.14 0.70 25.55
CA ALA A 20 17.33 1.54 25.75
C ALA A 20 17.10 3.04 25.49
N ALA A 21 15.88 3.48 25.23
CA ALA A 21 15.64 4.87 24.90
C ALA A 21 14.42 5.44 25.64
N VAL A 22 14.71 6.50 26.36
CA VAL A 22 13.86 7.59 26.86
C VAL A 22 13.67 7.59 28.37
N PRO A 23 14.30 8.56 29.10
CA PRO A 23 13.86 8.93 30.45
C PRO A 23 12.45 9.52 30.37
N GLY A 24 11.55 9.02 31.21
CA GLY A 24 10.16 9.47 31.26
C GLY A 24 10.05 10.93 31.73
N PRO A 25 8.95 11.63 31.41
CA PRO A 25 8.70 13.01 31.82
C PRO A 25 8.54 13.11 33.33
N THR A 26 9.22 14.07 33.91
CA THR A 26 9.32 14.33 35.39
C THR A 26 8.24 15.27 35.92
N THR A 27 7.03 15.30 35.41
CA THR A 27 5.92 16.07 35.98
C THR A 27 4.66 15.22 36.10
N PRO A 28 3.90 15.30 37.21
CA PRO A 28 2.66 14.56 37.39
C PRO A 28 1.49 15.28 36.72
N GLU A 29 1.52 15.45 35.42
CA GLU A 29 0.28 15.55 34.65
C GLU A 29 -0.39 14.18 34.71
N VAL A 30 -1.71 14.15 34.88
CA VAL A 30 -2.51 12.90 34.88
C VAL A 30 -2.16 12.12 33.65
N ALA A 31 -1.17 11.25 33.74
CA ALA A 31 -0.59 10.54 32.61
C ALA A 31 -1.69 9.67 31.98
N MET A 32 -2.14 10.07 30.81
CA MET A 32 -3.13 9.32 30.04
C MET A 32 -2.60 7.90 29.85
N SER A 33 -3.42 6.87 30.14
CA SER A 33 -2.97 5.49 29.97
C SER A 33 -2.56 5.24 28.51
N PRO A 34 -1.49 4.47 28.24
CA PRO A 34 -1.02 4.19 26.88
C PRO A 34 -2.13 3.67 25.95
N SER A 35 -3.07 2.88 26.48
CA SER A 35 -4.21 2.39 25.72
C SER A 35 -5.19 3.50 25.32
N LYS A 36 -5.45 4.47 26.22
CA LYS A 36 -6.31 5.63 25.92
C LYS A 36 -5.63 6.53 24.88
N LEU A 37 -4.35 6.82 25.06
CA LEU A 37 -3.58 7.61 24.10
C LEU A 37 -3.61 6.97 22.68
N GLY A 38 -3.39 5.65 22.59
CA GLY A 38 -3.46 4.93 21.31
C GLY A 38 -4.83 5.01 20.65
N TRP A 39 -5.91 4.88 21.43
CA TRP A 39 -7.29 5.02 20.96
C TRP A 39 -7.58 6.44 20.46
N ASP A 40 -7.29 7.44 21.26
CA ASP A 40 -7.55 8.85 20.94
C ASP A 40 -6.76 9.30 19.71
N THR A 41 -5.51 8.82 19.57
CA THR A 41 -4.70 9.09 18.38
C THR A 41 -5.31 8.47 17.12
N ALA A 42 -5.82 7.24 17.21
CA ALA A 42 -6.45 6.55 16.08
C ALA A 42 -7.76 7.23 15.65
N MET A 43 -8.53 7.75 16.59
CA MET A 43 -9.80 8.45 16.36
C MET A 43 -9.63 9.96 16.15
N SER A 44 -8.40 10.47 16.15
CA SER A 44 -8.13 11.89 15.94
C SER A 44 -8.56 12.34 14.53
N ALA A 45 -9.01 13.59 14.41
CA ALA A 45 -9.41 14.17 13.13
C ALA A 45 -8.29 14.06 12.07
N SER A 46 -7.03 14.23 12.47
CA SER A 46 -5.87 14.10 11.58
C SER A 46 -5.74 12.68 11.00
N THR A 47 -5.92 11.64 11.83
CA THR A 47 -5.86 10.23 11.39
C THR A 47 -7.05 9.90 10.47
N LEU A 48 -8.25 10.39 10.79
CA LEU A 48 -9.45 10.16 9.96
C LEU A 48 -9.34 10.87 8.61
N VAL A 49 -8.83 12.11 8.58
CA VAL A 49 -8.55 12.82 7.32
C VAL A 49 -7.50 12.07 6.49
N GLN A 50 -6.42 11.62 7.12
CA GLN A 50 -5.40 10.80 6.44
C GLN A 50 -6.02 9.54 5.83
N LEU A 51 -6.88 8.84 6.57
CA LEU A 51 -7.57 7.64 6.09
C LEU A 51 -8.46 7.96 4.87
N GLY A 52 -9.25 9.04 4.93
CA GLY A 52 -10.10 9.46 3.82
C GLY A 52 -9.30 9.81 2.56
N VAL A 53 -8.22 10.55 2.71
CA VAL A 53 -7.34 10.92 1.58
C VAL A 53 -6.61 9.69 1.02
N CYS A 54 -6.13 8.78 1.86
CA CYS A 54 -5.53 7.51 1.40
C CYS A 54 -6.55 6.67 0.63
N ALA A 55 -7.78 6.56 1.11
CA ALA A 55 -8.84 5.82 0.42
C ALA A 55 -9.17 6.46 -0.95
N ALA A 56 -9.29 7.80 -1.01
CA ALA A 56 -9.50 8.53 -2.25
C ALA A 56 -8.36 8.30 -3.25
N THR A 57 -7.11 8.33 -2.79
CA THR A 57 -5.92 8.06 -3.63
C THR A 57 -5.98 6.65 -4.24
N MET A 58 -6.31 5.65 -3.44
CA MET A 58 -6.35 4.26 -3.88
C MET A 58 -7.50 3.97 -4.85
N VAL A 59 -8.64 4.64 -4.70
CA VAL A 59 -9.78 4.50 -5.62
C VAL A 59 -9.55 5.28 -6.92
N ALA A 60 -8.86 6.41 -6.84
CA ALA A 60 -8.60 7.25 -8.01
C ALA A 60 -7.76 6.50 -9.08
N GLU A 61 -6.79 5.71 -8.68
CA GLU A 61 -5.90 5.00 -9.61
C GLU A 61 -6.65 4.05 -10.57
N PRO A 62 -7.54 3.13 -10.12
CA PRO A 62 -8.35 2.32 -11.04
C PRO A 62 -9.29 3.12 -11.93
N VAL A 63 -9.83 4.23 -11.41
CA VAL A 63 -10.72 5.11 -12.20
C VAL A 63 -9.95 5.77 -13.33
N LEU A 64 -8.78 6.30 -13.04
CA LEU A 64 -7.92 6.93 -14.04
C LEU A 64 -7.42 5.91 -15.08
N GLY A 65 -7.04 4.69 -14.66
CA GLY A 65 -6.67 3.63 -15.59
C GLY A 65 -7.79 3.17 -16.53
N SER A 66 -9.06 3.42 -16.16
CA SER A 66 -10.20 3.16 -17.06
C SER A 66 -10.25 4.15 -18.23
N ILE A 67 -9.68 5.34 -18.08
CA ILE A 67 -9.63 6.37 -19.12
C ILE A 67 -8.68 5.95 -20.26
N ASP A 68 -7.51 5.40 -19.92
CA ASP A 68 -6.56 4.85 -20.91
C ASP A 68 -7.24 3.78 -21.76
N THR A 69 -7.96 2.87 -21.08
CA THR A 69 -8.68 1.78 -21.76
C THR A 69 -9.74 2.33 -22.73
N PHE A 70 -10.44 3.40 -22.35
CA PHE A 70 -11.42 4.06 -23.20
C PHE A 70 -10.79 4.62 -24.47
N TRP A 71 -9.67 5.33 -24.37
CA TRP A 71 -8.99 5.89 -25.54
C TRP A 71 -8.40 4.81 -26.44
N VAL A 72 -7.82 3.75 -25.88
CA VAL A 72 -7.29 2.63 -26.68
C VAL A 72 -8.40 1.85 -27.37
N ALA A 73 -9.56 1.70 -26.72
CA ALA A 73 -10.72 1.06 -27.37
C ALA A 73 -11.20 1.82 -28.61
N ALA A 74 -11.01 3.14 -28.66
CA ALA A 74 -11.33 3.96 -29.83
C ALA A 74 -10.38 3.73 -31.02
N LEU A 75 -9.19 3.12 -30.84
CA LEU A 75 -8.28 2.74 -31.93
C LEU A 75 -8.73 1.48 -32.66
N GLY A 76 -9.30 0.50 -31.94
CA GLY A 76 -9.75 -0.75 -32.51
C GLY A 76 -9.72 -1.93 -31.53
N THR A 77 -10.30 -3.05 -31.98
CA THR A 77 -10.40 -4.25 -31.12
C THR A 77 -9.06 -4.97 -30.94
N THR A 78 -8.16 -4.90 -31.92
CA THR A 78 -6.81 -5.48 -31.82
C THR A 78 -5.97 -4.74 -30.78
N GLU A 79 -5.99 -3.41 -30.82
CA GLU A 79 -5.29 -2.53 -29.88
C GLU A 79 -5.85 -2.69 -28.46
N LEU A 80 -7.17 -2.74 -28.32
CA LEU A 80 -7.81 -3.02 -27.05
C LEU A 80 -7.39 -4.39 -26.49
N SER A 81 -7.36 -5.42 -27.35
CA SER A 81 -6.92 -6.77 -26.95
C SER A 81 -5.44 -6.77 -26.54
N ALA A 82 -4.61 -5.93 -27.15
CA ALA A 82 -3.19 -5.79 -26.83
C ALA A 82 -2.91 -5.17 -25.45
N LEU A 83 -3.90 -4.50 -24.84
CA LEU A 83 -3.82 -4.09 -23.44
C LEU A 83 -3.89 -5.28 -22.47
N GLY A 84 -4.52 -6.40 -22.81
CA GLY A 84 -4.72 -7.54 -21.91
C GLY A 84 -3.42 -8.07 -21.28
N PRO A 85 -2.40 -8.47 -22.07
CA PRO A 85 -1.10 -8.88 -21.54
C PRO A 85 -0.42 -7.80 -20.70
N ASN A 86 -0.55 -6.56 -21.11
CA ASN A 86 0.03 -5.41 -20.42
C ASN A 86 -0.63 -5.16 -19.06
N THR A 87 -1.97 -5.21 -19.01
CA THR A 87 -2.72 -5.10 -17.74
C THR A 87 -2.35 -6.23 -16.79
N THR A 88 -2.19 -7.45 -17.29
CA THR A 88 -1.75 -8.59 -16.48
C THR A 88 -0.36 -8.37 -15.90
N LEU A 89 0.62 -7.94 -16.70
CA LEU A 89 1.98 -7.71 -16.22
C LEU A 89 2.07 -6.50 -15.27
N TYR A 90 1.58 -5.34 -15.71
CA TYR A 90 1.74 -4.10 -14.94
C TYR A 90 0.74 -4.00 -13.78
N GLY A 91 -0.52 -4.39 -13.97
CA GLY A 91 -1.55 -4.33 -12.95
C GLY A 91 -1.44 -5.44 -11.91
N CYS A 92 -1.28 -6.70 -12.34
CA CYS A 92 -1.27 -7.83 -11.42
C CYS A 92 0.12 -8.15 -10.87
N VAL A 93 1.20 -8.00 -11.67
CA VAL A 93 2.55 -8.39 -11.23
C VAL A 93 3.32 -7.19 -10.69
N ILE A 94 3.57 -6.17 -11.51
CA ILE A 94 4.43 -5.04 -11.12
C ILE A 94 3.78 -4.19 -10.02
N ALA A 95 2.52 -3.77 -10.19
CA ALA A 95 1.84 -2.94 -9.20
C ALA A 95 1.71 -3.65 -7.84
N VAL A 96 1.36 -4.95 -7.85
CA VAL A 96 1.22 -5.73 -6.62
C VAL A 96 2.57 -5.93 -5.94
N ILE A 97 3.63 -6.29 -6.68
CA ILE A 97 4.98 -6.45 -6.12
C ILE A 97 5.49 -5.12 -5.56
N VAL A 98 5.41 -4.04 -6.33
CA VAL A 98 5.97 -2.75 -5.93
C VAL A 98 5.13 -2.12 -4.83
N ALA A 99 3.80 -2.03 -4.96
CA ALA A 99 2.96 -1.38 -3.96
C ALA A 99 2.89 -2.16 -2.64
N TYR A 100 2.59 -3.45 -2.69
CA TYR A 100 2.41 -4.24 -1.47
C TYR A 100 3.72 -4.78 -0.88
N GLY A 101 4.74 -5.02 -1.71
CA GLY A 101 6.06 -5.42 -1.23
C GLY A 101 6.85 -4.21 -0.71
N PHE A 102 7.32 -3.41 -1.64
CA PHE A 102 8.18 -2.26 -1.33
C PHE A 102 7.46 -1.14 -0.60
N GLY A 103 6.23 -0.79 -0.99
CA GLY A 103 5.47 0.30 -0.35
C GLY A 103 5.16 0.04 1.12
N THR A 104 4.74 -1.18 1.47
CA THR A 104 4.46 -1.57 2.86
C THR A 104 5.71 -1.50 3.73
N ALA A 105 6.85 -2.00 3.23
CA ALA A 105 8.13 -1.95 3.93
C ALA A 105 8.64 -0.51 4.08
N ALA A 106 8.49 0.32 3.03
CA ALA A 106 8.87 1.73 3.04
C ALA A 106 8.12 2.50 4.13
N THR A 107 6.79 2.40 4.14
CA THR A 107 5.95 3.07 5.14
C THR A 107 6.38 2.72 6.57
N ARG A 108 6.60 1.44 6.85
CA ARG A 108 7.02 1.00 8.17
C ARG A 108 8.41 1.50 8.56
N LYS A 109 9.41 1.31 7.67
CA LYS A 109 10.81 1.70 7.96
C LYS A 109 10.94 3.19 8.21
N ILE A 110 10.28 4.01 7.40
CA ILE A 110 10.34 5.46 7.53
C ILE A 110 9.56 5.93 8.76
N ALA A 111 8.40 5.31 9.06
CA ALA A 111 7.64 5.63 10.28
C ALA A 111 8.47 5.40 11.55
N VAL A 112 9.18 4.28 11.63
CA VAL A 112 10.09 3.99 12.75
C VAL A 112 11.24 5.00 12.83
N ALA A 113 11.82 5.36 11.69
CA ALA A 113 12.93 6.32 11.64
C ALA A 113 12.49 7.73 12.09
N LEU A 114 11.31 8.18 11.69
CA LEU A 114 10.74 9.46 12.10
C LEU A 114 10.52 9.54 13.63
N GLU A 115 10.01 8.46 14.24
CA GLU A 115 9.83 8.42 15.70
C GLU A 115 11.16 8.40 16.45
N LEU A 116 12.18 7.71 15.92
CA LEU A 116 13.51 7.74 16.53
C LEU A 116 14.13 9.14 16.48
N ASP A 117 13.97 9.85 15.34
CA ASP A 117 14.46 11.22 15.20
C ASP A 117 13.72 12.16 16.14
N GLU A 118 12.40 12.01 16.30
CA GLU A 118 11.60 12.79 17.24
C GLU A 118 12.02 12.51 18.70
N ALA A 119 12.28 11.26 19.07
CA ALA A 119 12.78 10.90 20.39
C ALA A 119 14.17 11.50 20.67
N HIS A 120 15.10 11.43 19.70
CA HIS A 120 16.43 12.03 19.81
C HIS A 120 16.38 13.57 19.92
N ARG A 121 15.42 14.21 19.23
CA ARG A 121 15.20 15.65 19.33
C ARG A 121 14.68 16.05 20.73
N LYS A 122 13.70 15.32 21.26
CA LYS A 122 13.16 15.55 22.60
C LYS A 122 14.20 15.33 23.71
N SER A 123 15.14 14.40 23.53
CA SER A 123 16.24 14.15 24.47
C SER A 123 17.44 15.10 24.29
N GLY A 124 17.40 16.02 23.32
CA GLY A 124 18.51 16.93 23.04
C GLY A 124 19.74 16.27 22.42
N THR A 125 19.66 14.99 22.07
CA THR A 125 20.77 14.25 21.45
C THR A 125 20.92 14.51 19.96
N LEU A 126 19.86 14.96 19.27
CA LEU A 126 19.92 15.40 17.88
C LEU A 126 19.98 16.92 17.83
N LYS A 127 21.12 17.46 17.38
CA LYS A 127 21.32 18.91 17.24
C LYS A 127 20.68 19.45 15.96
N PRO A 128 20.26 20.73 15.94
CA PRO A 128 19.83 21.38 14.71
C PRO A 128 20.92 21.29 13.62
N GLY A 129 20.53 20.90 12.39
CA GLY A 129 21.47 20.68 11.27
C GLY A 129 22.17 19.32 11.26
N GLU A 130 21.96 18.46 12.26
CA GLU A 130 22.49 17.10 12.26
C GLU A 130 21.67 16.16 11.37
N LYS A 131 22.33 15.16 10.77
CA LYS A 131 21.70 14.20 9.83
C LYS A 131 20.62 13.36 10.53
N THR A 132 19.38 13.44 10.02
CA THR A 132 18.25 12.66 10.52
C THR A 132 18.32 11.19 10.08
N THR A 133 17.85 10.27 10.90
CA THR A 133 17.72 8.85 10.53
C THR A 133 16.65 8.67 9.45
N ALA A 134 15.57 9.46 9.51
CA ALA A 134 14.46 9.43 8.56
C ALA A 134 14.92 9.84 7.15
N GLY A 135 15.71 10.92 7.01
CA GLY A 135 16.23 11.37 5.73
C GLY A 135 17.13 10.32 5.07
N GLY A 136 18.06 9.74 5.83
CA GLY A 136 18.91 8.65 5.34
C GLY A 136 18.12 7.38 4.96
N THR A 137 17.08 7.07 5.74
CA THR A 137 16.18 5.93 5.46
C THR A 137 15.36 6.17 4.18
N LEU A 138 14.81 7.38 3.99
CA LEU A 138 14.04 7.74 2.79
C LEU A 138 14.90 7.59 1.53
N ILE A 139 16.15 8.07 1.55
CA ILE A 139 17.09 7.93 0.43
C ILE A 139 17.36 6.45 0.14
N ALA A 140 17.72 5.67 1.17
CA ALA A 140 18.04 4.25 1.00
C ALA A 140 16.86 3.45 0.42
N VAL A 141 15.64 3.70 0.91
CA VAL A 141 14.40 3.09 0.44
C VAL A 141 14.13 3.47 -1.01
N THR A 142 14.21 4.77 -1.34
CA THR A 142 13.94 5.27 -2.69
C THR A 142 14.93 4.71 -3.70
N VAL A 143 16.23 4.79 -3.42
CA VAL A 143 17.28 4.27 -4.30
C VAL A 143 17.12 2.76 -4.53
N THR A 144 16.84 2.00 -3.48
CA THR A 144 16.66 0.54 -3.59
C THR A 144 15.44 0.19 -4.45
N THR A 145 14.32 0.89 -4.26
CA THR A 145 13.09 0.62 -5.03
C THR A 145 13.23 1.04 -6.49
N VAL A 146 13.89 2.17 -6.76
CA VAL A 146 14.19 2.61 -8.13
C VAL A 146 15.15 1.65 -8.82
N ALA A 147 16.20 1.17 -8.14
CA ALA A 147 17.13 0.20 -8.69
C ALA A 147 16.41 -1.11 -9.06
N PHE A 148 15.50 -1.59 -8.21
CA PHE A 148 14.65 -2.73 -8.52
C PHE A 148 13.75 -2.44 -9.74
N GLY A 149 13.11 -1.26 -9.79
CA GLY A 149 12.28 -0.84 -10.92
C GLY A 149 13.06 -0.76 -12.23
N LEU A 150 14.30 -0.27 -12.19
CA LEU A 150 15.22 -0.25 -13.35
C LEU A 150 15.53 -1.67 -13.83
N ALA A 151 15.87 -2.59 -12.92
CA ALA A 151 16.15 -3.98 -13.26
C ALA A 151 14.94 -4.67 -13.90
N CYS A 152 13.75 -4.52 -13.31
CA CYS A 152 12.52 -5.06 -13.88
C CYS A 152 12.18 -4.42 -15.23
N GLY A 153 12.26 -3.09 -15.34
CA GLY A 153 12.00 -2.36 -16.59
C GLY A 153 12.93 -2.81 -17.70
N LEU A 154 14.22 -2.98 -17.41
CA LEU A 154 15.20 -3.48 -18.38
C LEU A 154 14.86 -4.90 -18.84
N LEU A 155 14.52 -5.81 -17.93
CA LEU A 155 14.11 -7.18 -18.29
C LEU A 155 12.86 -7.19 -19.20
N ILE A 156 11.87 -6.37 -18.86
CA ILE A 156 10.65 -6.25 -19.67
C ILE A 156 10.97 -5.67 -21.06
N ALA A 157 11.80 -4.63 -21.13
CA ALA A 157 12.18 -3.99 -22.39
C ALA A 157 13.00 -4.91 -23.31
N LEU A 158 13.83 -5.80 -22.75
CA LEU A 158 14.66 -6.73 -23.50
C LEU A 158 13.87 -7.95 -24.00
N PHE A 159 12.85 -8.40 -23.26
CA PHE A 159 12.12 -9.65 -23.57
C PHE A 159 10.61 -9.48 -23.72
N PRO A 160 10.07 -8.42 -24.36
CA PRO A 160 8.63 -8.17 -24.39
C PRO A 160 7.86 -9.27 -25.14
N ASN A 161 8.37 -9.75 -26.29
CA ASN A 161 7.73 -10.83 -27.06
C ASN A 161 7.66 -12.14 -26.27
N LEU A 162 8.71 -12.49 -25.54
CA LEU A 162 8.72 -13.69 -24.70
C LEU A 162 7.64 -13.61 -23.63
N ILE A 163 7.50 -12.45 -22.98
CA ILE A 163 6.51 -12.23 -21.91
C ILE A 163 5.09 -12.30 -22.47
N VAL A 164 4.81 -11.62 -23.61
CA VAL A 164 3.49 -11.61 -24.24
C VAL A 164 3.08 -13.01 -24.70
N ASN A 165 4.01 -13.77 -25.28
CA ASN A 165 3.77 -15.17 -25.69
C ASN A 165 3.54 -16.08 -24.46
N ALA A 166 4.30 -15.90 -23.39
CA ALA A 166 4.13 -16.68 -22.15
C ALA A 166 2.77 -16.44 -21.48
N ILE A 167 2.17 -15.26 -21.67
CA ILE A 167 0.81 -14.96 -21.22
C ILE A 167 -0.25 -15.68 -22.07
N GLY A 168 0.10 -16.14 -23.28
CA GLY A 168 -0.80 -16.88 -24.16
C GLY A 168 -1.62 -15.98 -25.10
N SER A 169 -1.04 -14.87 -25.55
CA SER A 169 -1.70 -13.92 -26.45
C SER A 169 -1.82 -14.47 -27.87
N PRO A 170 -2.92 -14.16 -28.62
CA PRO A 170 -3.06 -14.48 -30.03
C PRO A 170 -1.95 -13.83 -30.89
N GLU A 171 -1.52 -14.49 -31.98
CA GLU A 171 -0.43 -13.97 -32.82
C GLU A 171 -0.66 -12.55 -33.34
N SER A 172 -1.90 -12.20 -33.71
CA SER A 172 -2.26 -10.85 -34.16
C SER A 172 -2.05 -9.75 -33.13
N VAL A 173 -2.01 -10.11 -31.84
CA VAL A 173 -1.90 -9.20 -30.70
C VAL A 173 -0.46 -9.08 -30.21
N VAL A 174 0.41 -10.06 -30.50
CA VAL A 174 1.78 -10.13 -29.95
C VAL A 174 2.59 -8.88 -30.27
N VAL A 175 2.61 -8.45 -31.52
CA VAL A 175 3.44 -7.30 -31.96
C VAL A 175 2.98 -5.99 -31.30
N PRO A 176 1.71 -5.57 -31.41
CA PRO A 176 1.28 -4.32 -30.77
C PRO A 176 1.38 -4.37 -29.23
N ALA A 177 1.11 -5.53 -28.61
CA ALA A 177 1.25 -5.69 -27.16
C ALA A 177 2.71 -5.58 -26.70
N ALA A 178 3.64 -6.18 -27.46
CA ALA A 178 5.08 -6.12 -27.12
C ALA A 178 5.65 -4.70 -27.31
N GLN A 179 5.28 -3.99 -28.36
CA GLN A 179 5.69 -2.59 -28.57
C GLN A 179 5.20 -1.69 -27.44
N TYR A 180 3.94 -1.80 -27.07
CA TYR A 180 3.36 -1.08 -25.93
C TYR A 180 4.09 -1.43 -24.64
N MET A 181 4.33 -2.72 -24.38
CA MET A 181 5.02 -3.24 -23.18
C MET A 181 6.43 -2.68 -23.08
N GLN A 182 7.17 -2.63 -24.17
CA GLN A 182 8.53 -2.11 -24.23
C GLN A 182 8.59 -0.62 -23.86
N LEU A 183 7.67 0.19 -24.37
CA LEU A 183 7.59 1.61 -24.02
C LEU A 183 7.17 1.80 -22.56
N ARG A 184 6.19 1.07 -22.09
CA ARG A 184 5.72 1.10 -20.70
C ARG A 184 6.80 0.70 -19.69
N ALA A 185 7.73 -0.17 -20.09
CA ALA A 185 8.85 -0.59 -19.25
C ALA A 185 9.72 0.59 -18.75
N MET A 186 9.80 1.67 -19.55
CA MET A 186 10.49 2.91 -19.16
C MET A 186 9.86 3.61 -17.95
N GLY A 187 8.57 3.36 -17.67
CA GLY A 187 7.85 3.93 -16.51
C GLY A 187 8.08 3.18 -15.19
N VAL A 188 8.55 1.93 -15.22
CA VAL A 188 8.69 1.09 -14.00
C VAL A 188 9.57 1.73 -12.92
N PRO A 189 10.71 2.38 -13.24
CA PRO A 189 11.50 3.10 -12.24
C PRO A 189 10.73 4.27 -11.60
N ALA A 190 9.92 5.00 -12.37
CA ALA A 190 9.09 6.08 -11.86
C ALA A 190 8.02 5.56 -10.89
N VAL A 191 7.39 4.41 -11.21
CA VAL A 191 6.45 3.74 -10.30
C VAL A 191 7.15 3.37 -8.98
N GLY A 192 8.37 2.82 -9.04
CA GLY A 192 9.16 2.51 -7.86
C GLY A 192 9.43 3.74 -7.00
N MET A 193 9.80 4.86 -7.61
CA MET A 193 10.03 6.13 -6.94
C MET A 193 8.75 6.66 -6.26
N VAL A 194 7.62 6.68 -6.99
CA VAL A 194 6.32 7.11 -6.46
C VAL A 194 5.91 6.27 -5.26
N VAL A 195 6.06 4.95 -5.32
CA VAL A 195 5.69 4.05 -4.23
C VAL A 195 6.56 4.27 -2.99
N ALA A 196 7.88 4.39 -3.15
CA ALA A 196 8.80 4.65 -2.05
C ALA A 196 8.51 5.98 -1.34
N LEU A 197 8.34 7.06 -2.13
CA LEU A 197 8.03 8.39 -1.60
C LEU A 197 6.63 8.46 -1.00
N SER A 198 5.63 7.80 -1.62
CA SER A 198 4.28 7.68 -1.05
C SER A 198 4.32 7.02 0.34
N GLY A 199 5.10 5.96 0.49
CA GLY A 199 5.34 5.32 1.79
C GLY A 199 5.94 6.28 2.81
N GLY A 200 6.89 7.13 2.39
CA GLY A 200 7.49 8.17 3.22
C GLY A 200 6.48 9.23 3.67
N PHE A 201 5.74 9.82 2.74
CA PHE A 201 4.73 10.83 3.07
C PHE A 201 3.61 10.26 3.95
N GLN A 202 3.15 9.04 3.70
CA GLN A 202 2.14 8.38 4.53
C GLN A 202 2.68 8.09 5.94
N ALA A 203 3.94 7.70 6.08
CA ALA A 203 4.62 7.54 7.37
C ALA A 203 4.69 8.87 8.14
N ALA A 204 4.94 9.98 7.43
CA ALA A 204 4.93 11.34 7.98
C ALA A 204 3.52 11.94 8.17
N ARG A 205 2.44 11.13 7.98
CA ARG A 205 1.02 11.55 8.06
C ARG A 205 0.60 12.57 6.99
N ASP A 206 1.34 12.68 5.91
CA ASP A 206 0.96 13.49 4.76
C ASP A 206 0.40 12.59 3.63
N ALA A 207 -0.89 12.35 3.64
CA ALA A 207 -1.58 11.65 2.56
C ALA A 207 -1.95 12.58 1.39
N LYS A 208 -1.87 13.91 1.59
CA LYS A 208 -2.26 14.88 0.55
C LYS A 208 -1.26 14.93 -0.60
N THR A 209 0.04 14.85 -0.30
CA THR A 209 1.08 14.89 -1.33
C THR A 209 0.97 13.71 -2.31
N PRO A 210 0.86 12.44 -1.89
CA PRO A 210 0.58 11.33 -2.80
C PRO A 210 -0.73 11.50 -3.58
N PHE A 211 -1.80 11.99 -2.95
CA PHE A 211 -3.06 12.23 -3.63
C PHE A 211 -2.92 13.26 -4.77
N ILE A 212 -2.26 14.39 -4.51
CA ILE A 212 -2.01 15.43 -5.54
C ILE A 212 -1.15 14.86 -6.67
N ALA A 213 -0.17 14.02 -6.35
CA ALA A 213 0.68 13.38 -7.35
C ALA A 213 -0.11 12.43 -8.26
N VAL A 214 -1.02 11.62 -7.70
CA VAL A 214 -1.92 10.75 -8.49
C VAL A 214 -2.87 11.58 -9.36
N MET A 215 -3.45 12.66 -8.83
CA MET A 215 -4.30 13.57 -9.60
C MET A 215 -3.53 14.25 -10.74
N LEU A 216 -2.30 14.71 -10.50
CA LEU A 216 -1.43 15.27 -11.54
C LEU A 216 -1.16 14.24 -12.65
N SER A 217 -0.81 13.01 -12.27
CA SER A 217 -0.62 11.92 -13.22
C SER A 217 -1.86 11.69 -14.08
N GLY A 218 -3.03 11.65 -13.44
CA GLY A 218 -4.30 11.48 -14.15
C GLY A 218 -4.60 12.60 -15.14
N VAL A 219 -4.39 13.84 -14.75
CA VAL A 219 -4.59 15.01 -15.64
C VAL A 219 -3.60 14.97 -16.81
N VAL A 220 -2.32 14.68 -16.54
CA VAL A 220 -1.29 14.57 -17.60
C VAL A 220 -1.65 13.46 -18.58
N ASN A 221 -2.07 12.31 -18.08
CA ASN A 221 -2.48 11.19 -18.92
C ASN A 221 -3.72 11.52 -19.76
N LEU A 222 -4.78 12.04 -19.13
CA LEU A 222 -6.02 12.44 -19.80
C LEU A 222 -5.79 13.41 -20.98
N VAL A 223 -4.83 14.31 -20.83
CA VAL A 223 -4.48 15.30 -21.88
C VAL A 223 -3.57 14.70 -22.94
N LEU A 224 -2.55 13.92 -22.52
CA LEU A 224 -1.55 13.40 -23.45
C LEU A 224 -2.05 12.20 -24.26
N ASP A 225 -2.96 11.39 -23.74
CA ASP A 225 -3.50 10.25 -24.48
C ASP A 225 -4.08 10.67 -25.83
N PRO A 226 -5.13 11.52 -25.92
CA PRO A 226 -5.70 11.89 -27.20
C PRO A 226 -4.70 12.67 -28.06
N LEU A 227 -3.83 13.47 -27.46
CA LEU A 227 -2.82 14.26 -28.17
C LEU A 227 -1.80 13.36 -28.87
N LEU A 228 -1.19 12.42 -28.14
CA LEU A 228 -0.17 11.53 -28.70
C LEU A 228 -0.77 10.44 -29.59
N MET A 229 -1.95 9.88 -29.22
CA MET A 229 -2.57 8.82 -29.96
C MET A 229 -3.15 9.27 -31.31
N PHE A 230 -3.91 10.36 -31.31
CA PHE A 230 -4.68 10.79 -32.48
C PHE A 230 -4.06 11.99 -33.19
N THR A 231 -3.62 13.04 -32.47
CA THR A 231 -3.08 14.25 -33.10
C THR A 231 -1.67 14.01 -33.67
N PHE A 232 -0.82 13.32 -32.92
CA PHE A 232 0.52 12.92 -33.40
C PHE A 232 0.50 11.60 -34.16
N GLY A 233 -0.61 10.87 -34.18
CA GLY A 233 -0.77 9.62 -34.94
C GLY A 233 0.05 8.44 -34.41
N LEU A 234 0.49 8.46 -33.14
CA LEU A 234 1.30 7.40 -32.55
C LEU A 234 0.48 6.17 -32.13
N GLY A 235 -0.85 6.24 -32.19
CA GLY A 235 -1.72 5.13 -31.84
C GLY A 235 -1.46 4.60 -30.44
N MET A 236 -1.36 3.27 -30.30
CA MET A 236 -1.12 2.60 -29.01
C MET A 236 0.22 2.97 -28.38
N SER A 237 1.25 3.27 -29.17
CA SER A 237 2.53 3.76 -28.64
C SER A 237 2.39 5.13 -27.98
N GLY A 238 1.47 5.97 -28.48
CA GLY A 238 1.12 7.26 -27.86
C GLY A 238 0.54 7.10 -26.45
N ALA A 239 -0.38 6.15 -26.26
CA ALA A 239 -0.94 5.82 -24.95
C ALA A 239 0.17 5.36 -23.97
N ALA A 240 1.10 4.51 -24.42
CA ALA A 240 2.22 4.07 -23.60
C ALA A 240 3.09 5.24 -23.13
N LEU A 241 3.45 6.16 -24.04
CA LEU A 241 4.26 7.34 -23.75
C LEU A 241 3.53 8.33 -22.85
N ALA A 242 2.22 8.54 -23.05
CA ALA A 242 1.41 9.39 -22.19
C ALA A 242 1.44 8.89 -20.74
N THR A 243 1.23 7.59 -20.54
CA THR A 243 1.26 6.99 -19.21
C THR A 243 2.64 7.06 -18.58
N VAL A 244 3.72 6.81 -19.32
CA VAL A 244 5.10 6.95 -18.82
C VAL A 244 5.37 8.39 -18.39
N THR A 245 4.98 9.37 -19.20
CA THR A 245 5.12 10.80 -18.88
C THR A 245 4.33 11.17 -17.63
N ALA A 246 3.11 10.68 -17.49
CA ALA A 246 2.28 10.87 -16.31
C ALA A 246 2.92 10.29 -15.05
N GLN A 247 3.51 9.11 -15.11
CA GLN A 247 4.23 8.48 -13.98
C GLN A 247 5.45 9.29 -13.56
N TYR A 248 6.25 9.79 -14.52
CA TYR A 248 7.38 10.66 -14.22
C TYR A 248 6.94 12.02 -13.66
N SER A 249 5.83 12.60 -14.11
CA SER A 249 5.31 13.84 -13.54
C SER A 249 4.99 13.71 -12.04
N SER A 250 4.37 12.61 -11.64
CA SER A 250 4.15 12.28 -10.23
C SER A 250 5.46 12.07 -9.46
N ALA A 251 6.39 11.32 -10.04
CA ALA A 251 7.69 11.06 -9.43
C ALA A 251 8.48 12.35 -9.21
N ILE A 252 8.50 13.26 -10.19
CA ILE A 252 9.16 14.57 -10.10
C ILE A 252 8.51 15.43 -9.02
N LEU A 253 7.17 15.53 -9.00
CA LEU A 253 6.46 16.32 -7.98
C LEU A 253 6.79 15.82 -6.58
N MET A 254 6.72 14.51 -6.35
CA MET A 254 6.97 13.93 -5.03
C MET A 254 8.43 14.08 -4.62
N THR A 255 9.37 13.89 -5.55
CA THR A 255 10.80 14.11 -5.32
C THR A 255 11.07 15.57 -4.96
N TYR A 256 10.49 16.51 -5.71
CA TYR A 256 10.62 17.93 -5.40
C TYR A 256 10.12 18.25 -4.00
N GLN A 257 8.93 17.77 -3.62
CA GLN A 257 8.35 18.01 -2.29
C GLN A 257 9.19 17.38 -1.17
N ALA A 258 9.74 16.19 -1.39
CA ALA A 258 10.51 15.47 -0.37
C ALA A 258 11.90 16.06 -0.13
N PHE A 259 12.57 16.55 -1.19
CA PHE A 259 13.99 16.94 -1.12
C PHE A 259 14.24 18.45 -1.24
N PHE A 260 13.37 19.21 -1.92
CA PHE A 260 13.58 20.61 -2.22
C PHE A 260 12.43 21.51 -1.75
N GLY A 261 11.20 20.98 -1.64
CA GLY A 261 10.00 21.73 -1.28
C GLY A 261 9.83 21.92 0.22
N LYS A 262 8.75 22.61 0.60
CA LYS A 262 8.38 22.87 2.01
C LYS A 262 8.25 21.60 2.87
N LYS A 263 8.03 20.43 2.24
CA LYS A 263 7.89 19.13 2.92
C LYS A 263 9.23 18.47 3.28
N ARG A 264 10.36 19.01 2.80
CA ARG A 264 11.71 18.53 3.12
C ARG A 264 11.94 18.44 4.62
N ALA A 265 11.48 19.42 5.38
CA ALA A 265 11.62 19.48 6.83
C ALA A 265 11.00 18.25 7.55
N MET A 266 10.01 17.59 6.97
CA MET A 266 9.40 16.38 7.56
C MET A 266 10.40 15.22 7.71
N PHE A 267 11.37 15.11 6.79
CA PHE A 267 12.32 14.00 6.76
C PHE A 267 13.73 14.41 7.19
N PHE A 268 14.13 15.65 6.90
CA PHE A 268 15.50 16.11 7.07
C PHE A 268 15.67 17.12 8.21
N GLY A 269 14.57 17.48 8.89
CA GLY A 269 14.57 18.51 9.92
C GLY A 269 14.58 19.92 9.33
N SER A 270 14.17 20.90 10.11
CA SER A 270 14.24 22.33 9.75
C SER A 270 15.59 22.90 10.18
N GLU A 271 16.24 23.64 9.30
CA GLU A 271 17.47 24.39 9.62
C GLU A 271 17.16 25.62 10.51
N THR A 272 15.88 25.98 10.65
CA THR A 272 15.41 27.25 11.26
C THR A 272 14.96 27.11 12.73
N GLU A 273 15.11 25.97 13.39
CA GLU A 273 14.88 25.86 14.85
C GLU A 273 16.12 26.24 15.68
N SER A 274 16.94 27.18 15.20
CA SER A 274 17.85 27.91 16.06
C SER A 274 17.12 29.17 16.51
N VAL A 275 16.92 29.27 17.84
CA VAL A 275 16.45 30.47 18.56
C VAL A 275 14.93 30.58 18.75
N THR A 276 14.35 29.69 19.54
CA THR A 276 13.41 30.09 20.61
C THR A 276 13.45 29.01 21.70
N ALA A 277 14.61 28.75 22.27
CA ALA A 277 14.68 28.32 23.67
C ALA A 277 14.48 29.60 24.47
N CYS A 278 13.25 29.96 24.72
CA CYS A 278 12.96 30.93 25.79
C CYS A 278 13.48 30.33 27.11
N VAL A 279 14.52 30.92 27.62
CA VAL A 279 14.95 30.73 29.00
C VAL A 279 13.76 31.16 29.86
N GLU A 280 13.24 30.27 30.71
CA GLU A 280 12.17 30.57 31.65
C GLU A 280 12.57 31.81 32.47
N GLY A 281 11.86 32.93 32.24
CA GLY A 281 11.97 34.10 33.07
C GLY A 281 11.96 35.48 32.39
N GLU A 282 12.02 35.59 31.07
CA GLU A 282 11.94 36.91 30.40
C GLU A 282 10.71 37.01 29.49
N THR A 283 10.00 38.13 29.63
CA THR A 283 8.82 38.50 28.83
C THR A 283 9.19 38.54 27.35
N CYS A 284 8.54 37.72 26.55
CA CYS A 284 8.69 37.72 25.08
C CYS A 284 8.03 39.01 24.54
N ASP A 285 8.83 39.94 24.03
CA ASP A 285 8.31 41.02 23.19
C ASP A 285 7.80 40.43 21.86
N GLU A 286 6.60 40.81 21.46
CA GLU A 286 5.96 40.44 20.21
C GLU A 286 6.84 40.90 19.03
N VAL A 287 7.51 39.97 18.37
CA VAL A 287 8.20 40.24 17.11
C VAL A 287 7.15 40.34 16.01
N ASP A 288 7.06 41.54 15.43
CA ASP A 288 6.17 41.88 14.33
C ASP A 288 6.49 41.01 13.09
N LEU A 289 5.56 40.11 12.71
CA LEU A 289 5.70 39.17 11.60
C LEU A 289 5.44 39.80 10.21
N THR A 290 5.47 41.09 10.08
CA THR A 290 5.14 41.80 8.85
C THR A 290 6.33 42.19 7.96
N GLU A 291 7.57 41.96 8.37
CA GLU A 291 8.72 42.16 7.49
C GLU A 291 9.11 40.90 6.72
N GLU A 292 8.83 40.86 5.42
CA GLU A 292 9.36 39.87 4.50
C GLU A 292 10.90 39.96 4.47
N PRO A 293 11.64 38.85 4.66
CA PRO A 293 13.10 38.91 4.55
C PRO A 293 13.53 39.18 3.09
N GLU A 294 14.13 40.32 2.82
CA GLU A 294 14.69 40.72 1.53
C GLU A 294 15.98 40.00 1.11
N GLU A 295 16.34 38.87 1.72
CA GLU A 295 17.50 38.13 1.23
C GLU A 295 17.07 36.97 0.33
N PRO A 296 17.70 36.82 -0.86
CA PRO A 296 17.46 35.68 -1.73
C PRO A 296 17.84 34.41 -0.99
N VAL A 297 16.91 33.46 -0.98
CA VAL A 297 17.10 32.11 -0.40
C VAL A 297 18.44 31.57 -0.89
N LYS A 298 19.48 31.60 -0.07
CA LYS A 298 20.76 30.96 -0.37
C LYS A 298 20.46 29.50 -0.60
N PHE A 299 20.79 29.00 -1.78
CA PHE A 299 20.74 27.58 -2.09
C PHE A 299 21.73 26.89 -1.13
N VAL A 300 21.21 26.39 -0.02
CA VAL A 300 22.01 25.57 0.90
C VAL A 300 22.18 24.23 0.22
N GLU A 301 23.43 23.87 -0.09
CA GLU A 301 23.75 22.55 -0.63
C GLU A 301 23.06 21.49 0.22
N PRO A 302 22.30 20.54 -0.38
CA PRO A 302 21.67 19.48 0.37
C PRO A 302 22.76 18.74 1.14
N ALA A 303 22.65 18.71 2.47
CA ALA A 303 23.58 17.99 3.32
C ALA A 303 23.78 16.60 2.69
N ARG A 304 25.03 16.23 2.36
CA ARG A 304 25.36 14.96 1.71
C ARG A 304 24.93 13.84 2.64
N TYR A 305 23.72 13.31 2.41
CA TYR A 305 23.26 12.11 3.06
C TYR A 305 23.91 10.93 2.34
N ASP A 306 24.78 10.24 3.04
CA ASP A 306 25.41 9.04 2.49
C ASP A 306 24.38 7.91 2.41
N PHE A 307 24.40 7.17 1.29
CA PHE A 307 23.57 5.99 1.13
C PHE A 307 23.92 4.93 2.20
N ASN A 308 22.98 4.64 3.08
CA ASN A 308 23.19 3.67 4.14
C ASN A 308 22.91 2.24 3.63
N LYS A 309 23.96 1.55 3.20
CA LYS A 309 23.90 0.17 2.69
C LYS A 309 23.24 -0.81 3.67
N LYS A 310 23.40 -0.61 4.98
CA LYS A 310 22.80 -1.48 6.00
C LYS A 310 21.28 -1.31 6.02
N VAL A 311 20.79 -0.07 5.96
CA VAL A 311 19.35 0.23 5.88
C VAL A 311 18.76 -0.33 4.59
N ALA A 312 19.45 -0.17 3.45
CA ALA A 312 19.02 -0.72 2.17
C ALA A 312 18.92 -2.25 2.20
N MET A 313 19.89 -2.93 2.80
CA MET A 313 19.88 -4.39 2.92
C MET A 313 18.75 -4.88 3.85
N GLU A 314 18.56 -4.24 5.00
CA GLU A 314 17.45 -4.55 5.91
C GLU A 314 16.09 -4.32 5.24
N TYR A 315 15.96 -3.25 4.45
CA TYR A 315 14.76 -2.95 3.68
C TYR A 315 14.49 -4.01 2.61
N THR A 316 15.51 -4.43 1.85
CA THR A 316 15.39 -5.49 0.85
C THR A 316 14.98 -6.83 1.47
N GLN A 317 15.56 -7.20 2.61
CA GLN A 317 15.19 -8.41 3.34
C GLN A 317 13.74 -8.37 3.84
N GLU A 318 13.31 -7.23 4.38
CA GLU A 318 11.94 -7.01 4.82
C GLU A 318 10.97 -7.08 3.65
N THR A 319 11.29 -6.39 2.54
CA THR A 319 10.52 -6.47 1.29
C THR A 319 10.42 -7.90 0.78
N GLY A 320 11.54 -8.66 0.75
CA GLY A 320 11.54 -10.07 0.36
C GLY A 320 10.59 -10.93 1.18
N SER A 321 10.43 -10.63 2.47
CA SER A 321 9.46 -11.32 3.32
C SER A 321 8.01 -11.03 2.93
N TYR A 322 7.73 -9.82 2.41
CA TYR A 322 6.39 -9.47 1.91
C TYR A 322 6.09 -10.05 0.53
N MET A 323 7.13 -10.30 -0.29
CA MET A 323 6.97 -10.88 -1.64
C MET A 323 6.29 -12.25 -1.64
N GLY A 324 6.58 -13.10 -0.67
CA GLY A 324 5.92 -14.40 -0.52
C GLY A 324 4.41 -14.28 -0.31
N ARG A 325 3.97 -13.27 0.46
CA ARG A 325 2.56 -12.95 0.65
C ARG A 325 1.89 -12.51 -0.65
N VAL A 326 2.56 -11.61 -1.38
CA VAL A 326 2.09 -11.08 -2.66
C VAL A 326 1.92 -12.19 -3.68
N ALA A 327 2.92 -13.06 -3.83
CA ALA A 327 2.87 -14.22 -4.72
C ALA A 327 1.67 -15.14 -4.37
N ASN A 328 1.40 -15.35 -3.10
CA ASN A 328 0.26 -16.14 -2.65
C ASN A 328 -1.08 -15.53 -3.13
N VAL A 329 -1.27 -14.22 -2.96
CA VAL A 329 -2.48 -13.52 -3.43
C VAL A 329 -2.65 -13.68 -4.95
N VAL A 330 -1.58 -13.43 -5.71
CA VAL A 330 -1.59 -13.54 -7.18
C VAL A 330 -1.95 -14.96 -7.64
N VAL A 331 -1.36 -15.98 -7.02
CA VAL A 331 -1.64 -17.39 -7.35
C VAL A 331 -3.10 -17.75 -7.09
N VAL A 332 -3.66 -17.39 -5.94
CA VAL A 332 -5.06 -17.68 -5.62
C VAL A 332 -6.00 -17.04 -6.64
N TRP A 333 -5.77 -15.76 -6.97
CA TRP A 333 -6.62 -15.03 -7.92
C TRP A 333 -6.46 -15.50 -9.36
N ALA A 334 -5.24 -15.81 -9.80
CA ALA A 334 -4.99 -16.36 -11.13
C ALA A 334 -5.67 -17.72 -11.33
N LEU A 335 -5.63 -18.58 -10.32
CA LEU A 335 -6.27 -19.90 -10.38
C LEU A 335 -7.80 -19.80 -10.35
N THR A 336 -8.38 -18.97 -9.48
CA THR A 336 -9.84 -18.78 -9.45
C THR A 336 -10.37 -18.20 -10.75
N GLY A 337 -9.69 -17.22 -11.33
CA GLY A 337 -10.03 -16.65 -12.64
C GLY A 337 -9.90 -17.67 -13.78
N SER A 338 -8.78 -18.40 -13.84
CA SER A 338 -8.58 -19.45 -14.86
C SER A 338 -9.65 -20.54 -14.79
N LEU A 339 -10.01 -20.99 -13.59
CA LEU A 339 -11.06 -22.01 -13.41
C LEU A 339 -12.43 -21.47 -13.82
N ALA A 340 -12.76 -20.22 -13.49
CA ALA A 340 -14.03 -19.60 -13.90
C ALA A 340 -14.16 -19.50 -15.43
N MET A 341 -13.09 -19.12 -16.13
CA MET A 341 -13.08 -19.06 -17.59
C MET A 341 -13.29 -20.42 -18.27
N ARG A 342 -12.85 -21.51 -17.62
CA ARG A 342 -13.05 -22.89 -18.12
C ARG A 342 -14.48 -23.41 -17.97
N LEU A 343 -15.31 -22.78 -17.14
CA LEU A 343 -16.71 -23.19 -16.94
C LEU A 343 -17.59 -22.80 -18.13
N GLY A 344 -17.30 -21.66 -18.76
CA GLY A 344 -18.06 -21.13 -19.87
C GLY A 344 -17.96 -19.60 -19.97
N VAL A 345 -18.53 -19.09 -21.05
CA VAL A 345 -18.47 -17.64 -21.35
C VAL A 345 -19.25 -16.83 -20.31
N PHE A 346 -20.43 -17.32 -19.91
CA PHE A 346 -21.29 -16.62 -18.96
C PHE A 346 -20.73 -16.64 -17.53
N GLU A 347 -20.22 -17.79 -17.09
CA GLU A 347 -19.56 -17.96 -15.78
C GLU A 347 -18.27 -17.15 -15.71
N GLY A 348 -17.47 -17.15 -16.78
CA GLY A 348 -16.28 -16.32 -16.89
C GLY A 348 -16.60 -14.84 -16.80
N ALA A 349 -17.59 -14.36 -17.56
CA ALA A 349 -18.03 -12.97 -17.50
C ALA A 349 -18.58 -12.59 -16.10
N ALA A 350 -19.43 -13.45 -15.52
CA ALA A 350 -19.95 -13.25 -14.17
C ALA A 350 -18.82 -13.18 -13.13
N HIS A 351 -17.80 -14.05 -13.24
CA HIS A 351 -16.63 -13.99 -12.37
C HIS A 351 -15.86 -12.67 -12.47
N VAL A 352 -15.65 -12.16 -13.69
CA VAL A 352 -14.99 -10.86 -13.94
C VAL A 352 -15.73 -9.73 -13.27
N LEU A 353 -17.07 -9.68 -13.37
CA LEU A 353 -17.89 -8.65 -12.74
C LEU A 353 -17.78 -8.70 -11.21
N LEU A 354 -17.91 -9.90 -10.63
CA LEU A 354 -17.78 -10.10 -9.18
C LEU A 354 -16.38 -9.74 -8.68
N PHE A 355 -15.34 -10.11 -9.45
CA PHE A 355 -13.97 -9.77 -9.14
C PHE A 355 -13.70 -8.27 -9.20
N GLN A 356 -14.28 -7.57 -10.17
CA GLN A 356 -14.15 -6.11 -10.28
C GLN A 356 -14.76 -5.41 -9.07
N LEU A 357 -15.97 -5.82 -8.65
CA LEU A 357 -16.61 -5.30 -7.46
C LEU A 357 -15.79 -5.57 -6.18
N LEU A 358 -15.30 -6.81 -6.04
CA LEU A 358 -14.43 -7.20 -4.92
C LEU A 358 -13.13 -6.38 -4.91
N SER A 359 -12.55 -6.12 -6.07
CA SER A 359 -11.31 -5.35 -6.19
C SER A 359 -11.47 -3.91 -5.73
N ILE A 360 -12.55 -3.23 -6.13
CA ILE A 360 -12.86 -1.86 -5.69
C ILE A 360 -12.93 -1.80 -4.15
N MET A 361 -13.63 -2.75 -3.54
CA MET A 361 -13.78 -2.82 -2.09
C MET A 361 -12.45 -3.16 -1.40
N SER A 362 -11.68 -4.09 -1.95
CA SER A 362 -10.38 -4.52 -1.42
C SER A 362 -9.33 -3.42 -1.47
N ILE A 363 -9.28 -2.66 -2.57
CA ILE A 363 -8.35 -1.54 -2.74
C ILE A 363 -8.67 -0.45 -1.72
N SER A 364 -9.95 -0.11 -1.54
CA SER A 364 -10.38 0.85 -0.51
C SER A 364 -9.96 0.42 0.90
N ALA A 365 -10.07 -0.88 1.21
CA ALA A 365 -9.62 -1.45 2.48
C ALA A 365 -8.10 -1.35 2.69
N GLY A 366 -7.31 -1.28 1.62
CA GLY A 366 -5.87 -1.07 1.67
C GLY A 366 -5.46 0.22 2.38
N ALA A 367 -6.30 1.26 2.34
CA ALA A 367 -6.08 2.50 3.08
C ALA A 367 -6.00 2.27 4.61
N LEU A 368 -6.88 1.41 5.15
CA LEU A 368 -6.84 1.02 6.57
C LEU A 368 -5.54 0.27 6.91
N THR A 369 -5.10 -0.65 6.04
CA THR A 369 -3.82 -1.35 6.22
C THR A 369 -2.67 -0.35 6.31
N THR A 370 -2.61 0.61 5.39
CA THR A 370 -1.52 1.60 5.29
C THR A 370 -1.49 2.53 6.50
N VAL A 371 -2.63 3.13 6.85
CA VAL A 371 -2.73 4.07 7.98
C VAL A 371 -2.45 3.33 9.30
N CYS A 372 -3.01 2.14 9.48
CA CYS A 372 -2.76 1.34 10.67
C CYS A 372 -1.30 0.90 10.79
N ASN A 373 -0.65 0.52 9.67
CA ASN A 373 0.77 0.18 9.64
C ASN A 373 1.64 1.36 10.10
N ALA A 374 1.45 2.54 9.52
CA ALA A 374 2.20 3.74 9.87
C ALA A 374 1.98 4.15 11.34
N LEU A 375 0.72 4.21 11.77
CA LEU A 375 0.35 4.63 13.13
C LEU A 375 0.86 3.65 14.19
N CYS A 376 0.64 2.34 13.98
CA CYS A 376 1.12 1.32 14.91
C CYS A 376 2.65 1.25 14.97
N ALA A 377 3.35 1.45 13.85
CA ALA A 377 4.81 1.49 13.82
C ALA A 377 5.36 2.64 14.68
N ARG A 378 4.77 3.83 14.56
CA ARG A 378 5.15 5.00 15.36
C ARG A 378 4.86 4.79 16.85
N LEU A 379 3.61 4.47 17.20
CA LEU A 379 3.21 4.28 18.60
C LEU A 379 3.96 3.13 19.28
N PHE A 380 4.32 2.09 18.53
CA PHE A 380 5.11 0.98 19.07
C PHE A 380 6.49 1.41 19.52
N VAL A 381 7.11 2.36 18.83
CA VAL A 381 8.45 2.89 19.15
C VAL A 381 8.37 3.96 20.25
N SER A 382 7.41 4.90 20.16
CA SER A 382 7.35 6.08 21.04
C SER A 382 6.68 5.81 22.40
N VAL A 383 5.62 4.97 22.41
CA VAL A 383 4.78 4.75 23.62
C VAL A 383 4.79 3.28 24.05
N GLY A 384 5.01 2.38 23.11
CA GLY A 384 5.04 0.94 23.33
C GLY A 384 3.85 0.18 22.73
N ASP A 385 3.86 -1.15 22.95
CA ASP A 385 2.92 -2.09 22.34
C ASP A 385 1.46 -1.86 22.76
N GLU A 386 1.22 -1.30 23.94
CA GLU A 386 -0.12 -1.06 24.43
C GLU A 386 -0.87 0.00 23.64
N ALA A 387 -0.22 1.12 23.38
CA ALA A 387 -0.77 2.20 22.58
C ALA A 387 -0.98 1.75 21.13
N ALA A 388 0.02 1.08 20.52
CA ALA A 388 -0.10 0.52 19.18
C ALA A 388 -1.27 -0.49 19.06
N SER A 389 -1.42 -1.37 20.07
CA SER A 389 -2.53 -2.34 20.11
C SER A 389 -3.90 -1.68 20.25
N ALA A 390 -4.02 -0.62 21.04
CA ALA A 390 -5.26 0.12 21.21
C ALA A 390 -5.64 0.87 19.94
N ALA A 391 -4.68 1.53 19.28
CA ALA A 391 -4.89 2.20 18.01
C ALA A 391 -5.34 1.24 16.90
N GLY A 392 -4.68 0.08 16.78
CA GLY A 392 -5.07 -0.93 15.82
C GLY A 392 -6.47 -1.48 16.06
N LYS A 393 -6.89 -1.68 17.31
CA LYS A 393 -8.26 -2.07 17.66
C LYS A 393 -9.28 -1.02 17.26
N ALA A 394 -9.01 0.26 17.56
CA ALA A 394 -9.88 1.36 17.24
C ALA A 394 -10.14 1.44 15.73
N LEU A 395 -9.07 1.40 14.91
CA LEU A 395 -9.18 1.39 13.45
C LEU A 395 -9.85 0.12 12.91
N THR A 396 -9.67 -1.04 13.59
CA THR A 396 -10.36 -2.28 13.18
C THR A 396 -11.87 -2.19 13.40
N ILE A 397 -12.31 -1.58 14.50
CA ILE A 397 -13.74 -1.35 14.75
C ILE A 397 -14.30 -0.38 13.72
N LEU A 398 -13.60 0.74 13.46
CA LEU A 398 -13.97 1.69 12.42
C LEU A 398 -14.08 1.02 11.05
N GLY A 399 -13.05 0.26 10.66
CA GLY A 399 -13.05 -0.51 9.42
C GLY A 399 -14.22 -1.50 9.33
N GLY A 400 -14.49 -2.23 10.40
CA GLY A 400 -15.63 -3.15 10.49
C GLY A 400 -16.96 -2.44 10.24
N VAL A 401 -17.19 -1.28 10.85
CA VAL A 401 -18.41 -0.48 10.64
C VAL A 401 -18.51 0.02 9.20
N VAL A 402 -17.45 0.62 8.67
CA VAL A 402 -17.41 1.16 7.29
C VAL A 402 -17.65 0.05 6.25
N PHE A 403 -16.95 -1.08 6.38
CA PHE A 403 -17.11 -2.18 5.42
C PHE A 403 -18.46 -2.89 5.54
N SER A 404 -19.04 -2.97 6.72
CA SER A 404 -20.41 -3.47 6.88
C SER A 404 -21.42 -2.57 6.18
N ALA A 405 -21.28 -1.25 6.29
CA ALA A 405 -22.12 -0.29 5.60
C ALA A 405 -21.96 -0.38 4.07
N ILE A 406 -20.72 -0.44 3.56
CA ILE A 406 -20.44 -0.63 2.12
C ILE A 406 -21.04 -1.96 1.64
N SER A 407 -20.87 -3.05 2.39
CA SER A 407 -21.43 -4.37 2.06
C SER A 407 -22.96 -4.33 1.98
N ALA A 408 -23.60 -3.62 2.89
CA ALA A 408 -25.06 -3.43 2.87
C ALA A 408 -25.52 -2.66 1.62
N LEU A 409 -24.80 -1.58 1.25
CA LEU A 409 -25.07 -0.83 0.01
C LEU A 409 -24.92 -1.72 -1.24
N PHE A 410 -23.83 -2.51 -1.32
CA PHE A 410 -23.60 -3.43 -2.43
C PHE A 410 -24.67 -4.53 -2.50
N TRP A 411 -25.19 -4.97 -1.36
CA TRP A 411 -26.30 -5.92 -1.32
C TRP A 411 -27.61 -5.31 -1.80
N VAL A 412 -27.93 -4.10 -1.35
CA VAL A 412 -29.18 -3.40 -1.75
C VAL A 412 -29.17 -3.13 -3.26
N PHE A 413 -28.08 -2.57 -3.78
CA PHE A 413 -27.94 -2.17 -5.19
C PHE A 413 -27.29 -3.23 -6.07
N ARG A 414 -27.32 -4.51 -5.69
CA ARG A 414 -26.62 -5.59 -6.40
C ARG A 414 -27.00 -5.75 -7.87
N LYS A 415 -28.29 -5.58 -8.21
CA LYS A 415 -28.76 -5.69 -9.58
C LYS A 415 -28.32 -4.50 -10.41
N GLU A 416 -28.52 -3.31 -9.91
CA GLU A 416 -28.16 -2.04 -10.53
C GLU A 416 -26.65 -1.97 -10.79
N LEU A 417 -25.85 -2.41 -9.83
CA LEU A 417 -24.40 -2.49 -9.97
C LEU A 417 -23.98 -3.46 -11.07
N LEU A 418 -24.59 -4.63 -11.16
CA LEU A 418 -24.27 -5.60 -12.22
C LEU A 418 -24.74 -5.10 -13.59
N PHE A 419 -25.95 -4.54 -13.68
CA PHE A 419 -26.47 -3.97 -14.92
C PHE A 419 -25.70 -2.73 -15.40
N ALA A 420 -25.03 -2.02 -14.52
CA ALA A 420 -24.14 -0.92 -14.90
C ALA A 420 -22.91 -1.39 -15.71
N TYR A 421 -22.50 -2.65 -15.54
CA TYR A 421 -21.37 -3.24 -16.29
C TYR A 421 -21.80 -3.98 -17.56
N THR A 422 -22.96 -4.62 -17.55
CA THR A 422 -23.44 -5.41 -18.71
C THR A 422 -24.97 -5.39 -18.83
N PRO A 423 -25.50 -5.20 -20.02
CA PRO A 423 -26.94 -5.32 -20.26
C PRO A 423 -27.43 -6.76 -20.37
N ASP A 424 -26.52 -7.76 -20.43
CA ASP A 424 -26.87 -9.18 -20.64
C ASP A 424 -27.52 -9.77 -19.38
N PRO A 425 -28.81 -10.14 -19.41
CA PRO A 425 -29.52 -10.65 -18.25
C PRO A 425 -29.02 -12.05 -17.83
N VAL A 426 -28.43 -12.83 -18.72
CA VAL A 426 -27.90 -14.17 -18.41
C VAL A 426 -26.64 -14.04 -17.56
N VAL A 427 -25.73 -13.14 -17.94
CA VAL A 427 -24.51 -12.85 -17.14
C VAL A 427 -24.90 -12.30 -15.77
N VAL A 428 -25.85 -11.37 -15.71
CA VAL A 428 -26.31 -10.80 -14.43
C VAL A 428 -26.94 -11.87 -13.55
N SER A 429 -27.80 -12.75 -14.08
CA SER A 429 -28.40 -13.84 -13.27
C SER A 429 -27.32 -14.81 -12.76
N THR A 430 -26.35 -15.19 -13.61
CA THR A 430 -25.24 -16.06 -13.22
C THR A 430 -24.34 -15.43 -12.13
N ALA A 431 -24.16 -14.11 -12.16
CA ALA A 431 -23.40 -13.38 -11.13
C ALA A 431 -24.17 -13.24 -9.82
N LEU A 432 -25.52 -13.14 -9.87
CA LEU A 432 -26.34 -13.02 -8.69
C LEU A 432 -26.32 -14.28 -7.80
N ASP A 433 -26.12 -15.47 -8.36
CA ASP A 433 -26.07 -16.72 -7.61
C ASP A 433 -24.97 -16.71 -6.52
N PRO A 434 -23.67 -16.43 -6.82
CA PRO A 434 -22.63 -16.36 -5.81
C PRO A 434 -22.49 -14.96 -5.16
N TYR A 435 -23.35 -13.98 -5.46
CA TYR A 435 -23.20 -12.60 -4.99
C TYR A 435 -23.16 -12.49 -3.45
N PHE A 436 -23.89 -13.32 -2.73
CA PHE A 436 -23.85 -13.33 -1.26
C PHE A 436 -22.46 -13.74 -0.74
N LEU A 437 -21.70 -14.54 -1.47
CA LEU A 437 -20.33 -14.91 -1.13
C LEU A 437 -19.37 -13.74 -1.36
N LEU A 438 -19.62 -12.90 -2.37
CA LEU A 438 -18.92 -11.63 -2.52
C LEU A 438 -19.09 -10.76 -1.27
N ILE A 439 -20.31 -10.58 -0.79
CA ILE A 439 -20.60 -9.80 0.42
C ILE A 439 -19.96 -10.43 1.66
N ALA A 440 -20.01 -11.74 1.80
CA ALA A 440 -19.33 -12.45 2.90
C ALA A 440 -17.82 -12.26 2.86
N SER A 441 -17.22 -12.31 1.66
CA SER A 441 -15.78 -12.06 1.48
C SER A 441 -15.40 -10.65 1.89
N VAL A 442 -16.21 -9.65 1.53
CA VAL A 442 -15.99 -8.26 1.89
C VAL A 442 -16.09 -8.03 3.38
N ALA A 443 -17.08 -8.63 4.05
CA ALA A 443 -17.22 -8.52 5.50
C ALA A 443 -15.94 -9.00 6.24
N THR A 444 -15.16 -9.91 5.63
CA THR A 444 -13.91 -10.38 6.22
C THR A 444 -12.73 -9.43 6.01
N TYR A 445 -12.85 -8.38 5.19
CA TYR A 445 -11.77 -7.40 4.96
C TYR A 445 -11.42 -6.54 6.18
N TRP A 446 -12.21 -6.60 7.25
CA TRP A 446 -11.84 -5.97 8.51
C TRP A 446 -10.45 -6.40 8.99
N TYR A 447 -9.99 -7.63 8.62
CA TYR A 447 -8.65 -8.11 8.94
C TYR A 447 -7.53 -7.22 8.34
N LYS A 448 -7.83 -6.46 7.28
CA LYS A 448 -6.87 -5.54 6.65
C LYS A 448 -6.25 -4.56 7.66
N THR A 449 -7.02 -4.07 8.61
CA THR A 449 -6.51 -3.21 9.67
C THR A 449 -5.59 -3.97 10.61
N LEU A 450 -5.97 -5.21 11.01
CA LEU A 450 -5.14 -6.06 11.85
C LEU A 450 -3.82 -6.44 11.15
N GLU A 451 -3.88 -6.71 9.84
CA GLU A 451 -2.70 -6.93 9.00
C GLU A 451 -1.73 -5.75 9.12
N GLY A 452 -2.20 -4.53 8.85
CA GLY A 452 -1.40 -3.31 8.97
C GLY A 452 -0.81 -3.12 10.37
N GLY A 453 -1.61 -3.31 11.39
CA GLY A 453 -1.18 -3.20 12.78
C GLY A 453 -0.14 -4.24 13.21
N LEU A 454 -0.25 -5.49 12.77
CA LEU A 454 0.74 -6.54 13.02
C LEU A 454 2.06 -6.22 12.31
N ILE A 455 2.00 -5.76 11.06
CA ILE A 455 3.18 -5.32 10.30
C ILE A 455 3.85 -4.12 10.98
N GLY A 456 3.08 -3.10 11.36
CA GLY A 456 3.60 -1.91 12.07
C GLY A 456 4.32 -2.27 13.36
N ARG A 457 3.84 -3.27 14.10
CA ARG A 457 4.46 -3.81 15.31
C ARG A 457 5.65 -4.75 15.05
N GLY A 458 6.05 -4.94 13.78
CA GLY A 458 7.20 -5.77 13.39
C GLY A 458 6.93 -7.27 13.28
N ASP A 459 5.67 -7.71 13.25
CA ASP A 459 5.27 -9.12 13.21
C ASP A 459 4.90 -9.60 11.79
N ALA A 460 5.59 -9.06 10.79
CA ALA A 460 5.36 -9.37 9.37
C ALA A 460 5.48 -10.87 9.03
N ASN A 461 6.39 -11.59 9.68
CA ASN A 461 6.56 -13.03 9.46
C ASN A 461 5.32 -13.83 9.85
N ALA A 462 4.65 -13.46 10.94
CA ALA A 462 3.40 -14.10 11.33
C ALA A 462 2.29 -13.80 10.32
N VAL A 463 2.21 -12.57 9.81
CA VAL A 463 1.27 -12.21 8.76
C VAL A 463 1.53 -13.03 7.49
N ASN A 464 2.77 -13.15 7.04
CA ASN A 464 3.12 -13.97 5.88
C ASN A 464 2.69 -15.43 6.05
N PHE A 465 2.94 -16.01 7.24
CA PHE A 465 2.52 -17.38 7.54
C PHE A 465 0.99 -17.55 7.49
N ILE A 466 0.25 -16.56 7.98
CA ILE A 466 -1.23 -16.54 7.91
C ILE A 466 -1.69 -16.52 6.44
N PHE A 467 -1.04 -15.73 5.57
CA PHE A 467 -1.35 -15.72 4.13
C PHE A 467 -1.08 -17.07 3.46
N TYR A 468 -0.01 -17.79 3.83
CA TYR A 468 0.25 -19.12 3.30
C TYR A 468 -0.83 -20.13 3.74
N ILE A 469 -1.31 -20.04 4.99
CA ILE A 469 -2.43 -20.87 5.46
C ILE A 469 -3.70 -20.55 4.68
N GLY A 470 -3.99 -19.26 4.47
CA GLY A 470 -5.15 -18.81 3.68
C GLY A 470 -5.09 -19.35 2.25
N GLY A 471 -3.95 -19.20 1.58
CA GLY A 471 -3.75 -19.74 0.23
C GLY A 471 -3.90 -21.27 0.18
N ALA A 472 -3.31 -21.98 1.14
CA ALA A 472 -3.48 -23.43 1.25
C ALA A 472 -4.95 -23.82 1.44
N ALA A 473 -5.71 -23.09 2.28
CA ALA A 473 -7.15 -23.34 2.47
C ALA A 473 -7.94 -23.14 1.17
N ALA A 474 -7.63 -22.08 0.39
CA ALA A 474 -8.25 -21.87 -0.91
C ALA A 474 -7.92 -23.01 -1.91
N LEU A 475 -6.64 -23.38 -2.01
CA LEU A 475 -6.19 -24.43 -2.93
C LEU A 475 -6.78 -25.80 -2.57
N VAL A 476 -6.80 -26.15 -1.28
CA VAL A 476 -7.39 -27.39 -0.80
C VAL A 476 -8.90 -27.42 -1.07
N SER A 477 -9.61 -26.31 -0.87
CA SER A 477 -11.05 -26.24 -1.17
C SER A 477 -11.33 -26.38 -2.67
N LEU A 478 -10.54 -25.74 -3.53
CA LEU A 478 -10.65 -25.88 -4.99
C LEU A 478 -10.36 -27.33 -5.42
N TRP A 479 -9.32 -27.95 -4.88
CA TRP A 479 -9.00 -29.35 -5.15
C TRP A 479 -10.15 -30.27 -4.72
N TYR A 480 -10.68 -30.09 -3.50
CA TYR A 480 -11.80 -30.86 -2.98
C TYR A 480 -13.05 -30.73 -3.87
N PHE A 481 -13.38 -29.51 -4.29
CA PHE A 481 -14.53 -29.28 -5.17
C PHE A 481 -14.35 -29.90 -6.55
N ASN A 482 -13.12 -29.94 -7.07
CA ASN A 482 -12.82 -30.59 -8.35
C ASN A 482 -13.00 -32.11 -8.31
N GLN A 483 -12.78 -32.75 -7.16
CA GLN A 483 -12.97 -34.21 -6.98
C GLN A 483 -14.43 -34.57 -6.75
N SER A 484 -15.31 -33.65 -6.47
CA SER A 484 -16.72 -33.92 -6.21
C SER A 484 -17.48 -34.28 -7.48
N ALA A 485 -18.48 -35.15 -7.40
CA ALA A 485 -19.30 -35.62 -8.52
C ALA A 485 -19.98 -34.45 -9.31
N ALA A 486 -20.25 -33.33 -8.63
CA ALA A 486 -20.84 -32.15 -9.27
C ALA A 486 -19.78 -31.21 -9.91
N GLY A 487 -18.48 -31.54 -9.84
CA GLY A 487 -17.40 -30.78 -10.45
C GLY A 487 -17.23 -29.36 -9.87
N ILE A 488 -16.42 -28.53 -10.53
CA ILE A 488 -16.25 -27.12 -10.19
C ILE A 488 -17.43 -26.32 -10.75
N THR A 489 -17.98 -25.39 -9.95
CA THR A 489 -18.99 -24.42 -10.34
C THR A 489 -18.55 -23.03 -9.90
N LEU A 490 -19.12 -21.97 -10.49
CA LEU A 490 -18.81 -20.58 -10.10
C LEU A 490 -19.05 -20.35 -8.60
N MET A 491 -20.13 -20.90 -8.05
CA MET A 491 -20.43 -20.86 -6.62
C MET A 491 -19.31 -21.48 -5.77
N ARG A 492 -18.75 -22.63 -6.17
CA ARG A 492 -17.68 -23.31 -5.44
C ARG A 492 -16.35 -22.56 -5.53
N ILE A 493 -16.06 -21.92 -6.66
CA ILE A 493 -14.90 -21.04 -6.79
C ILE A 493 -15.00 -19.89 -5.79
N TRP A 494 -16.18 -19.26 -5.65
CA TRP A 494 -16.38 -18.18 -4.70
C TRP A 494 -16.37 -18.64 -3.24
N TRP A 495 -16.77 -19.89 -2.95
CA TRP A 495 -16.54 -20.48 -1.62
C TRP A 495 -15.05 -20.60 -1.29
N ALA A 496 -14.19 -20.92 -2.25
CA ALA A 496 -12.74 -20.94 -2.01
C ALA A 496 -12.20 -19.54 -1.68
N VAL A 497 -12.75 -18.49 -2.29
CA VAL A 497 -12.44 -17.09 -1.97
C VAL A 497 -12.87 -16.76 -0.53
N VAL A 498 -14.07 -17.17 -0.10
CA VAL A 498 -14.54 -16.98 1.27
C VAL A 498 -13.64 -17.71 2.27
N TRP A 499 -13.24 -18.94 1.99
CA TRP A 499 -12.31 -19.69 2.85
C TRP A 499 -10.96 -18.99 2.96
N TYR A 500 -10.44 -18.45 1.84
CA TYR A 500 -9.21 -17.66 1.83
C TYR A 500 -9.28 -16.49 2.81
N TYR A 501 -10.26 -15.60 2.65
CA TYR A 501 -10.38 -14.41 3.50
C TYR A 501 -10.76 -14.72 4.94
N SER A 502 -11.56 -15.75 5.17
CA SER A 502 -11.90 -16.22 6.53
C SER A 502 -10.67 -16.72 7.26
N ALA A 503 -9.79 -17.48 6.61
CA ALA A 503 -8.54 -17.95 7.19
C ALA A 503 -7.62 -16.77 7.56
N LEU A 504 -7.53 -15.73 6.70
CA LEU A 504 -6.77 -14.52 6.98
C LEU A 504 -7.35 -13.76 8.20
N ALA A 505 -8.68 -13.60 8.25
CA ALA A 505 -9.35 -12.90 9.35
C ALA A 505 -9.14 -13.62 10.68
N VAL A 506 -9.36 -14.94 10.71
CA VAL A 506 -9.15 -15.75 11.91
C VAL A 506 -7.68 -15.74 12.33
N GLY A 507 -6.76 -15.93 11.39
CA GLY A 507 -5.33 -15.95 11.65
C GLY A 507 -4.82 -14.64 12.24
N CYS A 508 -5.17 -13.49 11.62
CA CYS A 508 -4.77 -12.17 12.11
C CYS A 508 -5.37 -11.85 13.48
N THR A 509 -6.65 -12.18 13.69
CA THR A 509 -7.33 -11.98 14.98
C THR A 509 -6.69 -12.84 16.08
N PHE A 510 -6.42 -14.12 15.79
CA PHE A 510 -5.77 -15.02 16.73
C PHE A 510 -4.36 -14.54 17.09
N ARG A 511 -3.57 -14.09 16.10
CA ARG A 511 -2.23 -13.56 16.35
C ARG A 511 -2.26 -12.28 17.18
N TRP A 512 -3.19 -11.39 16.88
CA TRP A 512 -3.40 -10.17 17.67
C TRP A 512 -3.71 -10.49 19.14
N TRP A 513 -4.59 -11.43 19.38
CA TRP A 513 -4.96 -11.88 20.71
C TRP A 513 -3.78 -12.58 21.45
N GLN A 514 -2.99 -13.41 20.75
CA GLN A 514 -1.78 -14.02 21.30
C GLN A 514 -0.80 -12.96 21.84
N LEU A 515 -0.53 -11.91 21.05
CA LEU A 515 0.35 -10.83 21.46
C LEU A 515 -0.19 -10.10 22.69
N GLY A 516 -1.48 -9.87 22.76
CA GLY A 516 -2.13 -9.31 23.95
C GLY A 516 -2.00 -10.18 25.21
N ARG A 517 -2.04 -11.52 25.06
CA ARG A 517 -1.82 -12.47 26.18
C ARG A 517 -0.36 -12.53 26.62
N LEU A 518 0.58 -12.54 25.69
CA LEU A 518 2.01 -12.57 25.98
C LEU A 518 2.43 -11.34 26.77
N ARG A 519 1.90 -10.18 26.43
CA ARG A 519 2.14 -8.92 27.14
C ARG A 519 1.67 -8.98 28.59
N ARG A 520 0.48 -9.51 28.88
CA ARG A 520 -0.04 -9.62 30.26
C ARG A 520 0.79 -10.53 31.15
N LYS A 521 1.65 -11.37 30.57
CA LYS A 521 2.55 -12.28 31.29
C LYS A 521 3.96 -11.72 31.48
N MET A 522 4.30 -10.58 30.86
CA MET A 522 5.55 -9.91 31.11
C MET A 522 5.38 -9.07 32.39
N PRO A 523 6.35 -9.10 33.33
CA PRO A 523 6.32 -8.18 34.47
C PRO A 523 6.28 -6.75 33.92
N PRO A 524 5.60 -5.80 34.63
CA PRO A 524 5.64 -4.41 34.24
C PRO A 524 7.11 -3.99 34.21
N THR A 525 7.57 -3.58 33.00
CA THR A 525 8.89 -2.97 32.88
C THR A 525 8.84 -1.73 33.76
N VAL A 526 9.72 -1.68 34.77
CA VAL A 526 9.89 -0.51 35.62
C VAL A 526 10.23 0.64 34.68
N SER A 527 9.28 1.57 34.55
CA SER A 527 9.37 2.81 33.79
C SER A 527 10.37 3.78 34.47
#